data_38321abbf66b222a2abb851da9e43f75
#
_entry.id   38321abbf66b222a2abb851da9e43f75
#
_cell.length_a   1.000
_cell.length_b   1.000
_cell.length_c   1.000
_cell.angle_alpha   90.00
_cell.angle_beta   90.00
_cell.angle_gamma   90.00
#
_symmetry.space_group_name_H-M   'P 1'
#
loop_
_entity.id
_entity.type
_entity.pdbx_description
1 polymer ?
#
loop_
_entity_poly.entity_id
_entity_poly.type
_entity_poly.pdbx_seq_one_letter_code
_entity_poly.pdbx_strand_id
1 'polypeptide(L)'
;MRFELDNTLLDEILFCMENQDGEFVLDIKETRVVDIYNNDYTDEPDFSDESRFINLPGWTSGDGYRLMEKFACESKNPLIRRELSDALNKKKGVFRAYRSVLEQYPETEKLWFRFKEQKMKNEVISWYNALREEWGLVPIGAEPEDNSSLVLEDFVLSKGSDEFSFTAETSNKETAGTISACLDAKNCLLYIKTLTVKPEYRGMGLGKTLLSKLLEIADIKEYDVSIDIPSETDFFSRALLLEEFKPCMQRFLRSIKKP
;
A
#
# COMPACT_ATOMS: atom_id res chain seq x y z
N MET A 1 -7.40 33.35 -15.88
CA MET A 1 -8.67 32.72 -15.47
C MET A 1 -8.33 31.71 -14.38
N ARG A 2 -9.25 31.27 -13.51
CA ARG A 2 -8.97 30.34 -12.40
C ARG A 2 -9.99 29.22 -12.50
N PHE A 3 -9.60 28.01 -12.07
CA PHE A 3 -10.49 26.86 -11.99
C PHE A 3 -10.35 26.18 -10.62
N GLU A 4 -11.27 25.32 -10.26
CA GLU A 4 -11.20 24.46 -9.08
C GLU A 4 -10.90 23.03 -9.51
N LEU A 5 -9.95 22.39 -8.83
CA LEU A 5 -9.62 20.98 -9.04
C LEU A 5 -10.60 20.13 -8.20
N ASP A 6 -11.67 19.68 -8.84
CA ASP A 6 -12.59 18.71 -8.24
C ASP A 6 -12.15 17.28 -8.56
N ASN A 7 -12.85 16.28 -7.99
CA ASN A 7 -12.51 14.86 -8.19
C ASN A 7 -12.67 14.43 -9.65
N THR A 8 -13.63 14.99 -10.39
CA THR A 8 -13.87 14.63 -11.80
C THR A 8 -12.71 15.09 -12.66
N LEU A 9 -12.31 16.35 -12.52
CA LEU A 9 -11.16 16.91 -13.25
C LEU A 9 -9.85 16.21 -12.85
N LEU A 10 -9.69 15.86 -11.56
CA LEU A 10 -8.54 15.11 -11.09
C LEU A 10 -8.44 13.76 -11.79
N ASP A 11 -9.54 13.00 -11.87
CA ASP A 11 -9.59 11.70 -12.53
C ASP A 11 -9.33 11.80 -14.04
N GLU A 12 -9.83 12.84 -14.71
CA GLU A 12 -9.54 13.13 -16.12
C GLU A 12 -8.05 13.39 -16.34
N ILE A 13 -7.42 14.22 -15.49
CA ILE A 13 -5.99 14.52 -15.57
C ILE A 13 -5.17 13.25 -15.36
N LEU A 14 -5.50 12.44 -14.35
CA LEU A 14 -4.82 11.17 -14.08
C LEU A 14 -4.89 10.21 -15.27
N PHE A 15 -6.07 10.09 -15.89
CA PHE A 15 -6.25 9.28 -17.08
C PHE A 15 -5.37 9.75 -18.23
N CYS A 16 -5.30 11.06 -18.47
CA CYS A 16 -4.48 11.62 -19.53
C CYS A 16 -2.99 11.51 -19.27
N MET A 17 -2.55 11.62 -18.00
CA MET A 17 -1.16 11.37 -17.62
C MET A 17 -0.70 9.93 -17.92
N GLU A 18 -1.59 8.95 -17.80
CA GLU A 18 -1.28 7.55 -18.14
C GLU A 18 -1.27 7.29 -19.65
N ASN A 19 -1.95 8.11 -20.42
CA ASN A 19 -2.07 7.96 -21.87
C ASN A 19 -0.91 8.69 -22.57
N GLN A 20 0.10 7.92 -23.00
CA GLN A 20 1.27 8.45 -23.68
C GLN A 20 1.08 8.62 -25.20
N ASP A 21 -0.07 8.21 -25.75
CA ASP A 21 -0.36 8.28 -27.18
C ASP A 21 -1.06 9.58 -27.59
N GLY A 22 -1.52 10.39 -26.62
CA GLY A 22 -2.19 11.67 -26.82
C GLY A 22 -1.37 12.86 -26.30
N GLU A 23 -1.70 14.04 -26.78
CA GLU A 23 -1.20 15.32 -26.25
C GLU A 23 -2.38 16.11 -25.70
N PHE A 24 -2.38 16.35 -24.38
CA PHE A 24 -3.54 16.85 -23.66
C PHE A 24 -3.23 18.19 -23.00
N VAL A 25 -4.23 19.08 -23.03
CA VAL A 25 -4.21 20.37 -22.34
C VAL A 25 -5.48 20.56 -21.54
N LEU A 26 -5.42 21.35 -20.48
CA LEU A 26 -6.59 21.79 -19.74
C LEU A 26 -7.16 23.07 -20.34
N ASP A 27 -8.39 23.05 -20.85
CA ASP A 27 -9.14 24.25 -21.14
C ASP A 27 -9.77 24.80 -19.86
N ILE A 28 -9.19 25.87 -19.31
CA ILE A 28 -9.67 26.51 -18.07
C ILE A 28 -10.98 27.26 -18.23
N LYS A 29 -11.40 27.57 -19.45
CA LYS A 29 -12.69 28.20 -19.74
C LYS A 29 -13.84 27.20 -19.61
N GLU A 30 -13.63 25.99 -20.10
CA GLU A 30 -14.61 24.90 -20.05
C GLU A 30 -14.37 23.94 -18.88
N THR A 31 -13.23 24.07 -18.17
CA THR A 31 -12.82 23.22 -17.05
C THR A 31 -12.85 21.74 -17.41
N ARG A 32 -12.22 21.40 -18.53
CA ARG A 32 -12.10 20.01 -19.03
C ARG A 32 -10.76 19.78 -19.69
N VAL A 33 -10.31 18.52 -19.70
CA VAL A 33 -9.12 18.11 -20.45
C VAL A 33 -9.49 17.90 -21.92
N VAL A 34 -8.60 18.33 -22.81
CA VAL A 34 -8.81 18.28 -24.27
C VAL A 34 -7.60 17.65 -24.93
N ASP A 35 -7.83 16.70 -25.82
CA ASP A 35 -6.81 16.18 -26.74
C ASP A 35 -6.59 17.18 -27.88
N ILE A 36 -5.35 17.63 -28.06
CA ILE A 36 -5.01 18.65 -29.07
C ILE A 36 -5.32 18.15 -30.48
N TYR A 37 -5.13 16.87 -30.74
CA TYR A 37 -5.31 16.29 -32.09
C TYR A 37 -6.70 15.71 -32.34
N ASN A 38 -7.43 15.42 -31.26
CA ASN A 38 -8.76 14.80 -31.37
C ASN A 38 -9.74 15.50 -30.42
N ASN A 39 -10.17 16.70 -30.81
CA ASN A 39 -11.09 17.52 -30.03
C ASN A 39 -12.40 17.78 -30.78
N ASP A 40 -13.39 18.32 -30.07
CA ASP A 40 -14.75 18.55 -30.54
C ASP A 40 -15.07 20.05 -30.76
N TYR A 41 -14.04 20.90 -30.82
CA TYR A 41 -14.25 22.32 -31.08
C TYR A 41 -14.74 22.55 -32.52
N THR A 42 -15.72 23.46 -32.67
CA THR A 42 -16.29 23.84 -33.97
C THR A 42 -15.32 24.68 -34.80
N ASP A 43 -14.54 25.54 -34.11
CA ASP A 43 -13.46 26.33 -34.69
C ASP A 43 -12.15 25.87 -34.05
N GLU A 44 -11.10 25.76 -34.85
CA GLU A 44 -9.77 25.32 -34.36
C GLU A 44 -9.23 26.35 -33.35
N PRO A 45 -9.14 26.02 -32.05
CA PRO A 45 -8.63 26.95 -31.05
C PRO A 45 -7.11 27.08 -31.16
N ASP A 46 -6.61 28.23 -30.76
CA ASP A 46 -5.18 28.43 -30.59
C ASP A 46 -4.72 27.81 -29.25
N PHE A 47 -4.26 26.57 -29.29
CA PHE A 47 -3.74 25.86 -28.10
C PHE A 47 -2.47 26.48 -27.52
N SER A 48 -1.85 27.46 -28.18
CA SER A 48 -0.71 28.22 -27.63
C SER A 48 -1.16 29.39 -26.72
N ASP A 49 -2.44 29.67 -26.63
CA ASP A 49 -2.98 30.68 -25.70
C ASP A 49 -2.95 30.18 -24.26
N GLU A 50 -1.83 30.44 -23.57
CA GLU A 50 -1.63 30.08 -22.15
C GLU A 50 -2.65 30.75 -21.19
N SER A 51 -3.40 31.75 -21.65
CA SER A 51 -4.48 32.36 -20.84
C SER A 51 -5.72 31.48 -20.78
N ARG A 52 -5.84 30.49 -21.69
CA ARG A 52 -6.96 29.55 -21.78
C ARG A 52 -6.53 28.09 -21.62
N PHE A 53 -5.41 27.71 -22.22
CA PHE A 53 -4.95 26.33 -22.23
C PHE A 53 -3.71 26.15 -21.37
N ILE A 54 -3.75 25.20 -20.42
CA ILE A 54 -2.65 24.90 -19.51
C ILE A 54 -2.18 23.49 -19.79
N ASN A 55 -0.85 23.31 -19.89
CA ASN A 55 -0.25 22.00 -20.02
C ASN A 55 -0.47 21.17 -18.76
N LEU A 56 -0.83 19.91 -18.93
CA LEU A 56 -0.97 18.96 -17.83
C LEU A 56 0.39 18.59 -17.22
N PRO A 57 0.43 18.11 -15.97
CA PRO A 57 1.66 17.60 -15.37
C PRO A 57 2.19 16.43 -16.19
N GLY A 58 3.48 16.50 -16.52
CA GLY A 58 4.12 15.46 -17.34
C GLY A 58 4.27 14.15 -16.56
N TRP A 59 3.98 13.04 -17.23
CA TRP A 59 4.21 11.70 -16.70
C TRP A 59 4.90 10.84 -17.76
N THR A 60 6.16 10.51 -17.52
CA THR A 60 6.97 9.76 -18.49
C THR A 60 7.10 8.30 -18.07
N SER A 61 7.52 7.44 -19.01
CA SER A 61 7.89 6.05 -18.68
C SER A 61 9.05 5.97 -17.67
N GLY A 62 9.92 7.01 -17.60
CA GLY A 62 10.95 7.13 -16.58
C GLY A 62 10.37 7.37 -15.18
N ASP A 63 9.30 8.14 -15.07
CA ASP A 63 8.58 8.36 -13.80
C ASP A 63 7.92 7.07 -13.34
N GLY A 64 7.24 6.36 -14.25
CA GLY A 64 6.69 5.05 -13.98
C GLY A 64 7.74 4.05 -13.51
N TYR A 65 8.93 4.04 -14.12
CA TYR A 65 10.05 3.18 -13.70
C TYR A 65 10.53 3.54 -12.29
N ARG A 66 10.79 4.82 -12.01
CA ARG A 66 11.19 5.27 -10.65
C ARG A 66 10.15 4.89 -9.59
N LEU A 67 8.88 4.98 -9.95
CA LEU A 67 7.80 4.59 -9.05
C LEU A 67 7.80 3.09 -8.74
N MET A 68 8.04 2.25 -9.77
CA MET A 68 8.20 0.80 -9.58
C MET A 68 9.40 0.46 -8.69
N GLU A 69 10.53 1.14 -8.86
CA GLU A 69 11.70 0.98 -7.99
C GLU A 69 11.37 1.34 -6.54
N LYS A 70 10.70 2.49 -6.34
CA LYS A 70 10.30 2.94 -5.00
C LYS A 70 9.38 1.91 -4.33
N PHE A 71 8.35 1.45 -5.02
CA PHE A 71 7.43 0.43 -4.48
C PHE A 71 8.14 -0.89 -4.16
N ALA A 72 9.02 -1.36 -5.04
CA ALA A 72 9.82 -2.56 -4.80
C ALA A 72 10.69 -2.42 -3.55
N CYS A 73 11.37 -1.27 -3.38
CA CYS A 73 12.21 -0.98 -2.21
C CYS A 73 11.39 -0.88 -0.90
N GLU A 74 10.22 -0.28 -0.95
CA GLU A 74 9.34 -0.10 0.21
C GLU A 74 8.57 -1.38 0.57
N SER A 75 8.48 -2.36 -0.34
CA SER A 75 7.83 -3.63 -0.07
C SER A 75 8.47 -4.33 1.13
N LYS A 76 7.67 -4.57 2.19
CA LYS A 76 8.13 -5.22 3.42
C LYS A 76 8.23 -6.74 3.29
N ASN A 77 7.61 -7.33 2.27
CA ASN A 77 7.71 -8.76 1.99
C ASN A 77 9.01 -9.07 1.23
N PRO A 78 9.98 -9.81 1.82
CA PRO A 78 11.29 -10.04 1.20
C PRO A 78 11.21 -10.83 -0.12
N LEU A 79 10.25 -11.75 -0.25
CA LEU A 79 10.05 -12.55 -1.47
C LEU A 79 9.61 -11.65 -2.62
N ILE A 80 8.54 -10.89 -2.41
CA ILE A 80 7.99 -9.99 -3.42
C ILE A 80 8.98 -8.89 -3.79
N ARG A 81 9.67 -8.31 -2.79
CA ARG A 81 10.75 -7.32 -3.04
C ARG A 81 11.79 -7.87 -3.99
N ARG A 82 12.26 -9.10 -3.76
CA ARG A 82 13.27 -9.75 -4.60
C ARG A 82 12.76 -9.93 -6.03
N GLU A 83 11.56 -10.49 -6.19
CA GLU A 83 11.00 -10.76 -7.51
C GLU A 83 10.72 -9.49 -8.31
N LEU A 84 10.20 -8.43 -7.66
CA LEU A 84 10.01 -7.13 -8.29
C LEU A 84 11.35 -6.50 -8.69
N SER A 85 12.37 -6.59 -7.82
CA SER A 85 13.72 -6.10 -8.13
C SER A 85 14.35 -6.88 -9.29
N ASP A 86 14.18 -8.19 -9.34
CA ASP A 86 14.67 -9.03 -10.44
C ASP A 86 13.96 -8.67 -11.77
N ALA A 87 12.68 -8.33 -11.73
CA ALA A 87 11.93 -7.85 -12.88
C ALA A 87 12.46 -6.49 -13.39
N LEU A 88 12.78 -5.57 -12.48
CA LEU A 88 13.34 -4.24 -12.80
C LEU A 88 14.75 -4.33 -13.42
N ASN A 89 15.54 -5.31 -13.04
CA ASN A 89 16.88 -5.51 -13.55
C ASN A 89 16.94 -6.12 -14.97
N LYS A 90 15.79 -6.41 -15.60
CA LYS A 90 15.75 -6.92 -16.97
C LYS A 90 16.15 -5.84 -17.99
N LYS A 91 16.92 -6.23 -18.98
CA LYS A 91 17.36 -5.29 -20.05
C LYS A 91 16.24 -4.86 -21.00
N LYS A 92 15.19 -5.66 -21.14
CA LYS A 92 14.03 -5.40 -22.02
C LYS A 92 12.75 -5.94 -21.39
N GLY A 93 11.63 -5.28 -21.68
CA GLY A 93 10.32 -5.71 -21.24
C GLY A 93 10.10 -5.60 -19.72
N VAL A 94 10.75 -4.64 -19.08
CA VAL A 94 10.71 -4.39 -17.62
C VAL A 94 9.27 -4.26 -17.12
N PHE A 95 8.48 -3.39 -17.74
CA PHE A 95 7.07 -3.15 -17.36
C PHE A 95 6.22 -4.42 -17.42
N ARG A 96 6.39 -5.21 -18.50
CA ARG A 96 5.68 -6.50 -18.63
C ARG A 96 6.13 -7.49 -17.56
N ALA A 97 7.43 -7.57 -17.30
CA ALA A 97 7.96 -8.49 -16.29
C ALA A 97 7.49 -8.11 -14.89
N TYR A 98 7.49 -6.82 -14.56
CA TYR A 98 7.00 -6.30 -13.29
C TYR A 98 5.52 -6.62 -13.09
N ARG A 99 4.69 -6.36 -14.12
CA ARG A 99 3.28 -6.70 -14.10
C ARG A 99 3.04 -8.20 -13.92
N SER A 100 3.81 -9.06 -14.61
CA SER A 100 3.70 -10.52 -14.44
C SER A 100 4.05 -11.00 -13.03
N VAL A 101 4.90 -10.29 -12.29
CA VAL A 101 5.12 -10.57 -10.87
C VAL A 101 3.89 -10.16 -10.05
N LEU A 102 3.36 -8.95 -10.26
CA LEU A 102 2.18 -8.47 -9.52
C LEU A 102 0.96 -9.39 -9.73
N GLU A 103 0.73 -9.86 -10.95
CA GLU A 103 -0.37 -10.79 -11.28
C GLU A 103 -0.34 -12.10 -10.48
N GLN A 104 0.83 -12.49 -9.95
CA GLN A 104 0.97 -13.66 -9.07
C GLN A 104 0.58 -13.35 -7.62
N TYR A 105 0.50 -12.06 -7.25
CA TYR A 105 0.22 -11.59 -5.90
C TYR A 105 -0.91 -10.55 -5.90
N PRO A 106 -2.19 -10.95 -6.01
CA PRO A 106 -3.32 -10.04 -6.21
C PRO A 106 -3.44 -8.92 -5.17
N GLU A 107 -3.11 -9.20 -3.90
CA GLU A 107 -3.16 -8.17 -2.85
C GLU A 107 -2.01 -7.16 -3.00
N THR A 108 -0.82 -7.60 -3.43
CA THR A 108 0.29 -6.69 -3.74
C THR A 108 -0.01 -5.87 -4.99
N GLU A 109 -0.70 -6.46 -5.97
CA GLU A 109 -1.16 -5.74 -7.17
C GLU A 109 -2.12 -4.61 -6.81
N LYS A 110 -3.11 -4.86 -5.95
CA LYS A 110 -3.99 -3.81 -5.42
C LYS A 110 -3.22 -2.69 -4.71
N LEU A 111 -2.26 -3.06 -3.86
CA LEU A 111 -1.38 -2.10 -3.19
C LEU A 111 -0.58 -1.27 -4.18
N TRP A 112 -0.06 -1.90 -5.23
CA TRP A 112 0.66 -1.20 -6.29
C TRP A 112 -0.23 -0.16 -6.99
N PHE A 113 -1.45 -0.51 -7.36
CA PHE A 113 -2.35 0.43 -8.03
C PHE A 113 -2.73 1.60 -7.12
N ARG A 114 -3.02 1.36 -5.84
CA ARG A 114 -3.27 2.43 -4.86
C ARG A 114 -2.05 3.32 -4.65
N PHE A 115 -0.88 2.72 -4.49
CA PHE A 115 0.37 3.46 -4.35
C PHE A 115 0.64 4.33 -5.58
N LYS A 116 0.47 3.78 -6.79
CA LYS A 116 0.62 4.50 -8.05
C LYS A 116 -0.36 5.66 -8.13
N GLU A 117 -1.63 5.41 -7.92
CA GLU A 117 -2.70 6.41 -7.95
C GLU A 117 -2.42 7.55 -6.96
N GLN A 118 -2.08 7.23 -5.71
CA GLN A 118 -1.76 8.24 -4.70
C GLN A 118 -0.56 9.11 -5.11
N LYS A 119 0.49 8.51 -5.67
CA LYS A 119 1.66 9.27 -6.14
C LYS A 119 1.32 10.18 -7.30
N MET A 120 0.53 9.70 -8.25
CA MET A 120 0.08 10.50 -9.37
C MET A 120 -0.86 11.62 -8.92
N LYS A 121 -1.79 11.37 -7.99
CA LYS A 121 -2.63 12.41 -7.35
C LYS A 121 -1.78 13.50 -6.69
N ASN A 122 -0.76 13.11 -5.94
CA ASN A 122 0.14 14.07 -5.30
C ASN A 122 0.91 14.90 -6.32
N GLU A 123 1.26 14.34 -7.48
CA GLU A 123 1.90 15.08 -8.57
C GLU A 123 0.93 16.12 -9.17
N VAL A 124 -0.32 15.74 -9.42
CA VAL A 124 -1.36 16.67 -9.88
C VAL A 124 -1.62 17.78 -8.86
N ILE A 125 -1.69 17.44 -7.57
CA ILE A 125 -1.87 18.43 -6.49
C ILE A 125 -0.67 19.39 -6.43
N SER A 126 0.55 18.89 -6.59
CA SER A 126 1.76 19.71 -6.62
C SER A 126 1.75 20.68 -7.82
N TRP A 127 1.40 20.19 -9.00
CA TRP A 127 1.21 21.02 -10.20
C TRP A 127 0.11 22.08 -9.99
N TYR A 128 -1.04 21.68 -9.45
CA TYR A 128 -2.13 22.62 -9.18
C TYR A 128 -1.74 23.65 -8.12
N ASN A 129 -0.96 23.27 -7.11
CA ASN A 129 -0.44 24.19 -6.11
C ASN A 129 0.52 25.23 -6.70
N ALA A 130 1.33 24.88 -7.68
CA ALA A 130 2.17 25.82 -8.40
C ALA A 130 1.30 26.88 -9.13
N LEU A 131 0.23 26.46 -9.79
CA LEU A 131 -0.73 27.38 -10.41
C LEU A 131 -1.46 28.26 -9.37
N ARG A 132 -1.82 27.68 -8.22
CA ARG A 132 -2.46 28.44 -7.12
C ARG A 132 -1.53 29.50 -6.56
N GLU A 133 -0.25 29.22 -6.43
CA GLU A 133 0.77 30.18 -6.00
C GLU A 133 0.87 31.36 -6.99
N GLU A 134 0.91 31.08 -8.30
CA GLU A 134 0.88 32.12 -9.35
C GLU A 134 -0.40 32.98 -9.27
N TRP A 135 -1.51 32.40 -8.85
CA TRP A 135 -2.77 33.13 -8.64
C TRP A 135 -2.86 33.85 -7.30
N GLY A 136 -1.84 33.72 -6.43
CA GLY A 136 -1.81 34.24 -5.07
C GLY A 136 -2.79 33.56 -4.12
N LEU A 137 -3.08 32.28 -4.32
CA LEU A 137 -3.94 31.45 -3.49
C LEU A 137 -3.11 30.53 -2.56
N VAL A 138 -3.69 30.18 -1.42
CA VAL A 138 -3.07 29.23 -0.50
C VAL A 138 -3.06 27.82 -1.11
N PRO A 139 -1.94 27.07 -1.01
CA PRO A 139 -1.87 25.68 -1.46
C PRO A 139 -2.90 24.79 -0.77
N ILE A 140 -3.39 23.76 -1.48
CA ILE A 140 -4.20 22.71 -0.90
C ILE A 140 -3.28 21.57 -0.39
N GLY A 141 -3.73 20.81 0.62
CA GLY A 141 -2.97 19.70 1.16
C GLY A 141 -2.87 18.52 0.18
N ALA A 142 -1.68 17.89 0.10
CA ALA A 142 -1.53 16.60 -0.52
C ALA A 142 -1.99 15.49 0.43
N GLU A 143 -2.42 14.36 -0.13
CA GLU A 143 -2.74 13.18 0.68
C GLU A 143 -1.48 12.65 1.40
N PRO A 144 -1.61 12.19 2.66
CA PRO A 144 -0.48 11.61 3.38
C PRO A 144 0.09 10.40 2.65
N GLU A 145 1.41 10.27 2.62
CA GLU A 145 2.11 9.15 1.98
C GLU A 145 2.08 7.83 2.80
N ASP A 146 1.33 7.77 3.89
CA ASP A 146 1.26 6.59 4.75
C ASP A 146 0.32 5.52 4.15
N ASN A 147 0.91 4.47 3.60
CA ASN A 147 0.21 3.34 3.01
C ASN A 147 -0.17 2.25 4.03
N SER A 148 0.15 2.41 5.31
CA SER A 148 -0.07 1.37 6.33
C SER A 148 -1.55 1.09 6.59
N SER A 149 -2.41 2.10 6.47
CA SER A 149 -3.86 1.96 6.63
C SER A 149 -4.54 1.29 5.43
N LEU A 150 -4.00 1.43 4.22
CA LEU A 150 -4.59 0.91 2.98
C LEU A 150 -4.57 -0.63 2.91
N VAL A 151 -3.65 -1.26 3.64
CA VAL A 151 -3.47 -2.71 3.63
C VAL A 151 -4.58 -3.43 4.39
N LEU A 152 -5.12 -2.81 5.42
CA LEU A 152 -6.07 -3.46 6.35
C LEU A 152 -7.50 -3.52 5.81
N GLU A 153 -7.87 -2.62 4.90
CA GLU A 153 -9.22 -2.56 4.33
C GLU A 153 -9.57 -3.75 3.44
N ASP A 154 -8.55 -4.42 2.88
CA ASP A 154 -8.74 -5.56 1.97
C ASP A 154 -8.89 -6.90 2.69
N PHE A 155 -8.64 -6.94 4.00
CA PHE A 155 -8.72 -8.17 4.78
C PHE A 155 -9.87 -8.13 5.77
N VAL A 156 -10.71 -9.16 5.72
CA VAL A 156 -11.79 -9.35 6.68
C VAL A 156 -11.25 -10.17 7.85
N LEU A 157 -11.30 -9.58 9.05
CA LEU A 157 -10.98 -10.31 10.27
C LEU A 157 -12.23 -11.05 10.75
N SER A 158 -12.17 -12.36 10.77
CA SER A 158 -13.21 -13.23 11.29
C SER A 158 -12.78 -13.90 12.60
N LYS A 159 -13.75 -14.15 13.48
CA LYS A 159 -13.51 -14.94 14.69
C LYS A 159 -13.37 -16.41 14.28
N GLY A 160 -12.33 -17.08 14.79
CA GLY A 160 -12.11 -18.50 14.54
C GLY A 160 -13.05 -19.41 15.37
N SER A 161 -12.68 -20.69 15.44
CA SER A 161 -13.46 -21.70 16.19
C SER A 161 -13.50 -21.48 17.69
N ASP A 162 -12.48 -20.84 18.24
CA ASP A 162 -12.32 -20.58 19.66
C ASP A 162 -12.42 -19.10 19.99
N GLU A 163 -12.70 -18.78 21.25
CA GLU A 163 -12.86 -17.39 21.74
C GLU A 163 -11.61 -16.54 21.49
N PHE A 164 -10.43 -17.14 21.53
CA PHE A 164 -9.13 -16.50 21.38
C PHE A 164 -8.46 -16.87 20.05
N SER A 165 -9.24 -17.05 19.00
CA SER A 165 -8.73 -17.28 17.65
C SER A 165 -9.34 -16.32 16.64
N PHE A 166 -8.47 -15.82 15.73
CA PHE A 166 -8.88 -14.94 14.64
C PHE A 166 -8.21 -15.36 13.35
N THR A 167 -8.94 -15.15 12.26
CA THR A 167 -8.47 -15.41 10.89
C THR A 167 -8.59 -14.13 10.07
N ALA A 168 -7.54 -13.79 9.33
CA ALA A 168 -7.59 -12.77 8.31
C ALA A 168 -7.83 -13.43 6.95
N GLU A 169 -8.89 -13.02 6.26
CA GLU A 169 -9.30 -13.55 4.96
C GLU A 169 -9.25 -12.45 3.91
N THR A 170 -8.85 -12.80 2.69
CA THR A 170 -8.92 -11.91 1.53
C THR A 170 -10.37 -11.75 1.06
N SER A 171 -10.61 -10.79 0.16
CA SER A 171 -11.91 -10.62 -0.52
C SER A 171 -12.43 -11.89 -1.21
N ASN A 172 -11.52 -12.79 -1.61
CA ASN A 172 -11.83 -14.08 -2.22
C ASN A 172 -12.07 -15.20 -1.18
N LYS A 173 -12.15 -14.87 0.12
CA LYS A 173 -12.30 -15.83 1.24
C LYS A 173 -11.12 -16.79 1.40
N GLU A 174 -9.96 -16.40 0.94
CA GLU A 174 -8.75 -17.16 1.16
C GLU A 174 -8.10 -16.72 2.48
N THR A 175 -7.72 -17.69 3.33
CA THR A 175 -7.03 -17.40 4.59
C THR A 175 -5.64 -16.84 4.33
N ALA A 176 -5.41 -15.61 4.74
CA ALA A 176 -4.13 -14.91 4.63
C ALA A 176 -3.26 -15.06 5.89
N GLY A 177 -3.89 -15.15 7.05
CA GLY A 177 -3.20 -15.34 8.33
C GLY A 177 -4.14 -15.78 9.44
N THR A 178 -3.56 -16.35 10.50
CA THR A 178 -4.31 -16.82 11.67
C THR A 178 -3.54 -16.56 12.95
N ILE A 179 -4.27 -16.27 14.03
CA ILE A 179 -3.77 -16.28 15.40
C ILE A 179 -4.66 -17.18 16.25
N SER A 180 -4.08 -17.96 17.16
CA SER A 180 -4.83 -18.69 18.16
C SER A 180 -4.09 -18.70 19.49
N ALA A 181 -4.85 -18.60 20.58
CA ALA A 181 -4.32 -18.65 21.94
C ALA A 181 -5.15 -19.58 22.81
N CYS A 182 -4.57 -20.05 23.92
CA CYS A 182 -5.28 -20.77 24.95
C CYS A 182 -5.14 -20.08 26.30
N LEU A 183 -6.22 -20.11 27.09
CA LEU A 183 -6.26 -19.54 28.42
C LEU A 183 -5.77 -20.56 29.47
N ASP A 184 -4.76 -20.18 30.25
CA ASP A 184 -4.49 -20.77 31.56
C ASP A 184 -5.29 -20.02 32.63
N ALA A 185 -6.46 -20.52 32.93
CA ALA A 185 -7.38 -19.87 33.87
C ALA A 185 -6.85 -19.79 35.30
N LYS A 186 -5.86 -20.61 35.69
CA LYS A 186 -5.27 -20.57 37.02
C LYS A 186 -4.34 -19.38 37.21
N ASN A 187 -3.63 -19.02 36.14
CA ASN A 187 -2.63 -17.95 36.16
C ASN A 187 -3.13 -16.67 35.47
N CYS A 188 -4.39 -16.63 35.00
CA CYS A 188 -4.92 -15.54 34.19
C CYS A 188 -4.02 -15.21 32.99
N LEU A 189 -3.41 -16.24 32.38
CA LEU A 189 -2.44 -16.11 31.30
C LEU A 189 -2.99 -16.64 29.99
N LEU A 190 -2.97 -15.81 28.96
CA LEU A 190 -3.31 -16.19 27.60
C LEU A 190 -2.03 -16.53 26.84
N TYR A 191 -1.88 -17.80 26.49
CA TYR A 191 -0.71 -18.30 25.75
C TYR A 191 -1.01 -18.39 24.26
N ILE A 192 -0.28 -17.60 23.44
CA ILE A 192 -0.40 -17.63 21.98
C ILE A 192 0.26 -18.90 21.44
N LYS A 193 -0.56 -19.80 20.88
CA LYS A 193 -0.10 -21.07 20.31
C LYS A 193 0.44 -20.90 18.90
N THR A 194 -0.27 -20.13 18.10
CA THR A 194 0.05 -19.90 16.70
C THR A 194 -0.19 -18.46 16.31
N LEU A 195 0.73 -17.90 15.56
CA LEU A 195 0.58 -16.66 14.80
C LEU A 195 1.27 -16.88 13.47
N THR A 196 0.47 -17.06 12.43
CA THR A 196 0.98 -17.36 11.09
C THR A 196 0.39 -16.42 10.08
N VAL A 197 1.22 -15.96 9.14
CA VAL A 197 0.82 -15.21 7.96
C VAL A 197 1.46 -15.89 6.76
N LYS A 198 0.65 -16.20 5.74
CA LYS A 198 1.16 -16.82 4.51
C LYS A 198 2.26 -15.97 3.89
N PRO A 199 3.28 -16.59 3.26
CA PRO A 199 4.45 -15.86 2.74
C PRO A 199 4.11 -14.68 1.84
N GLU A 200 3.10 -14.83 0.98
CA GLU A 200 2.63 -13.83 0.02
C GLU A 200 2.01 -12.59 0.68
N TYR A 201 1.48 -12.72 1.91
CA TYR A 201 0.85 -11.62 2.66
C TYR A 201 1.75 -11.04 3.77
N ARG A 202 2.99 -11.53 3.89
CA ARG A 202 3.93 -11.01 4.89
C ARG A 202 4.37 -9.59 4.54
N GLY A 203 4.66 -8.82 5.59
CA GLY A 203 5.06 -7.42 5.45
C GLY A 203 3.91 -6.44 5.28
N MET A 204 2.66 -6.91 5.16
CA MET A 204 1.45 -6.08 5.03
C MET A 204 0.82 -5.69 6.37
N GLY A 205 1.47 -5.97 7.49
CA GLY A 205 0.95 -5.63 8.82
C GLY A 205 -0.03 -6.63 9.42
N LEU A 206 -0.48 -7.67 8.67
CA LEU A 206 -1.50 -8.62 9.13
C LEU A 206 -1.17 -9.31 10.46
N GLY A 207 0.11 -9.68 10.65
CA GLY A 207 0.54 -10.29 11.91
C GLY A 207 0.35 -9.37 13.10
N LYS A 208 0.65 -8.07 12.92
CA LYS A 208 0.43 -7.05 13.94
C LYS A 208 -1.06 -6.86 14.21
N THR A 209 -1.89 -6.77 13.18
CA THR A 209 -3.34 -6.60 13.30
C THR A 209 -3.99 -7.77 14.02
N LEU A 210 -3.61 -9.02 13.69
CA LEU A 210 -4.10 -10.21 14.38
C LEU A 210 -3.69 -10.23 15.84
N LEU A 211 -2.45 -9.83 16.15
CA LEU A 211 -1.95 -9.70 17.52
C LEU A 211 -2.72 -8.62 18.28
N SER A 212 -2.83 -7.40 17.74
CA SER A 212 -3.56 -6.30 18.38
C SER A 212 -5.00 -6.69 18.69
N LYS A 213 -5.66 -7.45 17.78
CA LYS A 213 -7.04 -7.91 18.01
C LYS A 213 -7.16 -8.90 19.17
N LEU A 214 -6.15 -9.74 19.37
CA LEU A 214 -6.08 -10.64 20.53
C LEU A 214 -5.78 -9.86 21.82
N LEU A 215 -4.86 -8.88 21.77
CA LEU A 215 -4.51 -8.04 22.92
C LEU A 215 -5.69 -7.21 23.40
N GLU A 216 -6.52 -6.64 22.49
CA GLU A 216 -7.76 -5.95 22.86
C GLU A 216 -8.67 -6.81 23.77
N ILE A 217 -8.78 -8.12 23.47
CA ILE A 217 -9.58 -9.03 24.28
C ILE A 217 -8.88 -9.36 25.60
N ALA A 218 -7.58 -9.56 25.58
CA ALA A 218 -6.79 -9.83 26.76
C ALA A 218 -6.89 -8.66 27.76
N ASP A 219 -6.76 -7.42 27.28
CA ASP A 219 -6.88 -6.20 28.08
C ASP A 219 -8.28 -6.06 28.72
N ILE A 220 -9.36 -6.28 27.94
CA ILE A 220 -10.73 -6.23 28.44
C ILE A 220 -10.97 -7.27 29.55
N LYS A 221 -10.30 -8.43 29.44
CA LYS A 221 -10.47 -9.54 30.39
C LYS A 221 -9.41 -9.60 31.48
N GLU A 222 -8.50 -8.64 31.47
CA GLU A 222 -7.37 -8.53 32.44
C GLU A 222 -6.50 -9.81 32.45
N TYR A 223 -6.15 -10.34 31.25
CA TYR A 223 -5.27 -11.48 31.11
C TYR A 223 -3.87 -11.04 30.69
N ASP A 224 -2.85 -11.60 31.34
CA ASP A 224 -1.49 -11.54 30.84
C ASP A 224 -1.35 -12.33 29.54
N VAL A 225 -0.48 -11.89 28.63
CA VAL A 225 -0.27 -12.57 27.34
C VAL A 225 1.17 -13.02 27.21
N SER A 226 1.36 -14.27 26.79
CA SER A 226 2.70 -14.81 26.48
C SER A 226 2.75 -15.46 25.10
N ILE A 227 3.94 -15.40 24.50
CA ILE A 227 4.25 -16.02 23.21
C ILE A 227 5.68 -16.57 23.21
N ASP A 228 5.86 -17.79 22.67
CA ASP A 228 7.19 -18.34 22.41
C ASP A 228 7.61 -18.00 20.98
N ILE A 229 8.79 -17.41 20.80
CA ILE A 229 9.33 -17.02 19.51
C ILE A 229 10.57 -17.84 19.21
N PRO A 230 10.67 -18.45 18.00
CA PRO A 230 11.91 -19.05 17.54
C PRO A 230 13.05 -18.04 17.52
N SER A 231 14.25 -18.44 17.94
CA SER A 231 15.43 -17.58 18.07
C SER A 231 15.89 -16.91 16.76
N GLU A 232 15.40 -17.38 15.62
CA GLU A 232 15.78 -16.89 14.28
C GLU A 232 14.87 -15.73 13.78
N THR A 233 13.91 -15.26 14.60
CA THR A 233 12.92 -14.26 14.18
C THR A 233 13.13 -12.89 14.83
N ASP A 234 14.30 -12.28 14.65
CA ASP A 234 14.67 -10.98 15.19
C ASP A 234 13.66 -9.85 14.87
N PHE A 235 13.09 -9.87 13.66
CA PHE A 235 12.13 -8.87 13.23
C PHE A 235 10.84 -8.90 14.06
N PHE A 236 10.34 -10.10 14.36
CA PHE A 236 9.11 -10.23 15.14
C PHE A 236 9.32 -9.88 16.62
N SER A 237 10.49 -10.16 17.17
CA SER A 237 10.88 -9.74 18.52
C SER A 237 10.80 -8.22 18.70
N ARG A 238 11.24 -7.44 17.70
CA ARG A 238 11.12 -5.97 17.74
C ARG A 238 9.67 -5.50 17.70
N ALA A 239 8.80 -6.16 16.92
CA ALA A 239 7.38 -5.83 16.87
C ALA A 239 6.70 -6.07 18.22
N LEU A 240 7.05 -7.15 18.94
CA LEU A 240 6.54 -7.44 20.28
C LEU A 240 6.99 -6.44 21.33
N LEU A 241 8.24 -5.98 21.26
CA LEU A 241 8.74 -4.93 22.17
C LEU A 241 7.97 -3.61 22.00
N LEU A 242 7.49 -3.29 20.79
CA LEU A 242 6.63 -2.13 20.53
C LEU A 242 5.21 -2.29 21.11
N GLU A 243 4.75 -3.53 21.28
CA GLU A 243 3.48 -3.87 21.95
C GLU A 243 3.70 -4.20 23.44
N GLU A 244 4.72 -3.64 24.07
CA GLU A 244 5.05 -3.73 25.50
C GLU A 244 5.40 -5.13 26.03
N PHE A 245 5.60 -6.14 25.16
CA PHE A 245 6.09 -7.44 25.61
C PHE A 245 7.51 -7.34 26.18
N LYS A 246 7.74 -8.05 27.29
CA LYS A 246 9.06 -8.12 27.91
C LYS A 246 9.63 -9.53 27.77
N PRO A 247 10.90 -9.70 27.37
CA PRO A 247 11.54 -11.02 27.38
C PRO A 247 11.58 -11.57 28.81
N CYS A 248 10.97 -12.73 29.05
CA CYS A 248 10.88 -13.32 30.39
C CYS A 248 11.59 -14.67 30.50
N MET A 249 11.91 -15.34 29.36
CA MET A 249 12.52 -16.66 29.39
C MET A 249 13.46 -16.87 28.18
N GLN A 250 14.59 -17.52 28.41
CA GLN A 250 15.44 -18.08 27.34
C GLN A 250 15.40 -19.60 27.43
N ARG A 251 15.01 -20.25 26.32
CA ARG A 251 14.98 -21.71 26.21
C ARG A 251 16.15 -22.19 25.36
N PHE A 252 17.01 -23.06 25.92
CA PHE A 252 18.11 -23.69 25.21
C PHE A 252 17.76 -25.15 24.92
N LEU A 253 17.83 -25.56 23.65
CA LEU A 253 17.58 -26.90 23.21
C LEU A 253 18.91 -27.55 22.76
N ARG A 254 19.24 -28.68 23.36
CA ARG A 254 20.34 -29.55 22.87
C ARG A 254 19.75 -30.77 22.17
N SER A 255 19.94 -30.82 20.85
CA SER A 255 19.56 -32.02 20.07
C SER A 255 20.50 -33.17 20.36
N ILE A 256 19.94 -34.37 20.49
CA ILE A 256 20.74 -35.61 20.62
C ILE A 256 21.46 -35.81 19.29
N LYS A 257 22.80 -35.93 19.33
CA LYS A 257 23.54 -36.35 18.15
C LYS A 257 23.12 -37.81 17.85
N LYS A 258 22.43 -38.01 16.71
CA LYS A 258 22.24 -39.38 16.20
C LYS A 258 23.59 -39.93 15.82
N PRO A 259 23.90 -41.21 16.19
CA PRO A 259 25.14 -41.84 15.83
C PRO A 259 25.30 -42.00 14.30
#